data_1577908958183be526325a8256e8114d
#
_entry.id   1577908958183be526325a8256e8114d
#
_cell.length_a   1.000
_cell.length_b   1.000
_cell.length_c   1.000
_cell.angle_alpha   90.00
_cell.angle_beta   90.00
_cell.angle_gamma   90.00
#
_symmetry.space_group_name_H-M   'P 1'
#
loop_
_entity.id
_entity.type
_entity.pdbx_description
1 polymer ?
#
loop_
_entity_poly.entity_id
_entity_poly.type
_entity_poly.pdbx_seq_one_letter_code
_entity_poly.pdbx_strand_id
1 'polypeptide(L)'
;MPAKREPRRASDSRSELIRWMSIQDATSAGFVHGGVVMRMCDEAAGIAAIRHCGMRSVTAGMDRMTFIEPVWVGELLRCRATVNAVWRTSMEAGARVEAENAVTGEVRHTSSTYLTMVAVDEGGTPKPVPPLVVEGATEERRQREAE
;
A
#
# COMPACT_ATOMS: atom_id res chain seq x y z
N MET A 1 5.72 9.41 30.69
CA MET A 1 6.34 8.65 29.60
C MET A 1 5.25 8.02 28.75
N PRO A 2 5.27 8.22 27.44
CA PRO A 2 4.35 7.47 26.64
C PRO A 2 4.64 5.99 26.78
N ALA A 3 3.62 5.19 26.98
CA ALA A 3 3.75 3.74 27.06
C ALA A 3 4.44 3.23 25.78
N LYS A 4 5.43 2.38 25.93
CA LYS A 4 6.05 1.69 24.81
C LYS A 4 4.96 0.86 24.14
N ARG A 5 4.63 1.17 22.89
CA ARG A 5 3.63 0.39 22.17
C ARG A 5 4.16 -1.01 21.92
N GLU A 6 3.30 -1.99 22.08
CA GLU A 6 3.65 -3.38 21.85
C GLU A 6 3.99 -3.61 20.37
N PRO A 7 5.00 -4.43 20.08
CA PRO A 7 5.32 -4.79 18.70
C PRO A 7 4.13 -5.43 18.00
N ARG A 8 4.00 -5.18 16.70
CA ARG A 8 2.97 -5.76 15.85
C ARG A 8 3.61 -6.42 14.64
N ARG A 9 3.00 -7.52 14.22
CA ARG A 9 3.49 -8.28 13.08
C ARG A 9 3.17 -7.57 11.77
N ALA A 10 4.11 -7.62 10.82
CA ALA A 10 3.90 -7.09 9.48
C ALA A 10 2.66 -7.71 8.83
N SER A 11 2.45 -9.01 9.01
CA SER A 11 1.29 -9.72 8.47
C SER A 11 -0.06 -9.19 8.96
N ASP A 12 -0.11 -8.60 10.15
CA ASP A 12 -1.35 -8.02 10.69
C ASP A 12 -1.70 -6.68 10.01
N SER A 13 -0.76 -6.07 9.30
CA SER A 13 -0.98 -4.82 8.57
C SER A 13 -1.57 -5.04 7.17
N ARG A 14 -1.53 -6.26 6.65
CA ARG A 14 -1.95 -6.55 5.28
C ARG A 14 -3.32 -5.97 4.95
N SER A 15 -3.41 -5.31 3.80
CA SER A 15 -4.65 -4.79 3.24
C SER A 15 -4.82 -5.26 1.81
N GLU A 16 -6.06 -5.33 1.36
CA GLU A 16 -6.39 -5.67 -0.02
C GLU A 16 -7.60 -4.86 -0.45
N LEU A 17 -7.48 -4.16 -1.57
CA LEU A 17 -8.57 -3.46 -2.22
C LEU A 17 -8.79 -4.08 -3.58
N ILE A 18 -10.06 -4.32 -3.94
CA ILE A 18 -10.43 -4.79 -5.27
C ILE A 18 -11.50 -3.84 -5.80
N ARG A 19 -11.29 -3.36 -7.03
CA ARG A 19 -12.25 -2.48 -7.68
C ARG A 19 -12.43 -2.88 -9.13
N TRP A 20 -13.66 -2.86 -9.58
CA TRP A 20 -14.00 -3.10 -10.99
C TRP A 20 -13.80 -1.80 -11.76
N MET A 21 -12.91 -1.83 -12.77
CA MET A 21 -12.58 -0.64 -13.55
C MET A 21 -13.69 -0.31 -14.52
N SER A 22 -14.19 0.92 -14.46
CA SER A 22 -15.27 1.41 -15.27
C SER A 22 -14.80 2.40 -16.35
N ILE A 23 -15.71 2.79 -17.22
CA ILE A 23 -15.45 3.81 -18.26
C ILE A 23 -14.97 5.12 -17.63
N GLN A 24 -15.44 5.48 -16.42
CA GLN A 24 -15.04 6.70 -15.73
C GLN A 24 -13.58 6.69 -15.29
N ASP A 25 -12.98 5.51 -15.18
CA ASP A 25 -11.57 5.36 -14.81
C ASP A 25 -10.63 5.47 -16.01
N ALA A 26 -11.17 5.50 -17.22
CA ALA A 26 -10.41 5.35 -18.46
C ALA A 26 -9.92 6.67 -19.05
N THR A 27 -8.77 6.59 -19.74
CA THR A 27 -8.29 7.63 -20.64
C THR A 27 -9.08 7.56 -21.96
N SER A 28 -8.87 8.54 -22.84
CA SER A 28 -9.44 8.52 -24.18
C SER A 28 -8.94 7.34 -25.03
N ALA A 29 -7.83 6.71 -24.65
CA ALA A 29 -7.29 5.54 -25.35
C ALA A 29 -7.88 4.21 -24.85
N GLY A 30 -8.77 4.23 -23.85
CA GLY A 30 -9.48 3.04 -23.39
C GLY A 30 -8.83 2.28 -22.25
N PHE A 31 -7.64 2.68 -21.79
CA PHE A 31 -7.02 2.09 -20.60
C PHE A 31 -7.19 3.01 -19.39
N VAL A 32 -7.03 2.42 -18.21
CA VAL A 32 -7.25 3.10 -16.94
C VAL A 32 -6.17 4.16 -16.70
N HIS A 33 -6.57 5.33 -16.16
CA HIS A 33 -5.61 6.38 -15.77
C HIS A 33 -4.64 5.88 -14.71
N GLY A 34 -3.35 6.21 -14.88
CA GLY A 34 -2.33 5.93 -13.87
C GLY A 34 -2.68 6.51 -12.51
N GLY A 35 -3.33 7.67 -12.47
CA GLY A 35 -3.78 8.29 -11.22
C GLY A 35 -4.80 7.46 -10.45
N VAL A 36 -5.65 6.69 -11.12
CA VAL A 36 -6.60 5.77 -10.47
C VAL A 36 -5.82 4.65 -9.76
N VAL A 37 -4.83 4.08 -10.43
CA VAL A 37 -3.97 3.04 -9.86
C VAL A 37 -3.19 3.57 -8.67
N MET A 38 -2.60 4.76 -8.79
CA MET A 38 -1.86 5.41 -7.70
C MET A 38 -2.74 5.68 -6.49
N ARG A 39 -3.98 6.12 -6.71
CA ARG A 39 -4.94 6.34 -5.63
C ARG A 39 -5.25 5.06 -4.87
N MET A 40 -5.43 3.95 -5.57
CA MET A 40 -5.66 2.65 -4.91
C MET A 40 -4.45 2.21 -4.08
N CYS A 41 -3.24 2.46 -4.58
CA CYS A 41 -2.03 2.19 -3.83
C CYS A 41 -1.96 3.03 -2.55
N ASP A 42 -2.29 4.31 -2.66
CA ASP A 42 -2.33 5.22 -1.52
C ASP A 42 -3.36 4.76 -0.47
N GLU A 43 -4.55 4.38 -0.91
CA GLU A 43 -5.59 3.88 -0.01
C GLU A 43 -5.16 2.57 0.67
N ALA A 44 -4.66 1.61 -0.08
CA ALA A 44 -4.23 0.32 0.47
C ALA A 44 -3.07 0.48 1.46
N ALA A 45 -2.09 1.32 1.10
CA ALA A 45 -0.97 1.63 1.99
C ALA A 45 -1.42 2.35 3.26
N GLY A 46 -2.39 3.27 3.12
CA GLY A 46 -2.98 3.98 4.25
C GLY A 46 -3.65 3.02 5.23
N ILE A 47 -4.42 2.07 4.72
CA ILE A 47 -5.07 1.05 5.54
C ILE A 47 -4.03 0.19 6.26
N ALA A 48 -2.99 -0.25 5.55
CA ALA A 48 -1.92 -1.05 6.15
C ALA A 48 -1.23 -0.28 7.29
N ALA A 49 -0.91 0.98 7.05
CA ALA A 49 -0.28 1.84 8.05
C ALA A 49 -1.16 2.03 9.28
N ILE A 50 -2.45 2.29 9.09
CA ILE A 50 -3.42 2.47 10.19
C ILE A 50 -3.54 1.17 10.99
N ARG A 51 -3.61 0.03 10.33
CA ARG A 51 -3.65 -1.27 11.01
C ARG A 51 -2.42 -1.50 11.86
N HIS A 52 -1.25 -1.06 11.39
CA HIS A 52 -0.02 -1.21 12.16
C HIS A 52 0.06 -0.22 13.33
N CYS A 53 -0.16 1.06 13.09
CA CYS A 53 0.06 2.07 14.13
C CYS A 53 -1.15 2.31 15.04
N GLY A 54 -2.36 1.91 14.64
CA GLY A 54 -3.56 2.09 15.45
C GLY A 54 -4.01 3.53 15.58
N MET A 55 -3.57 4.41 14.69
CA MET A 55 -3.95 5.82 14.68
C MET A 55 -3.99 6.34 13.25
N ARG A 56 -4.42 7.59 13.07
CA ARG A 56 -4.43 8.23 11.76
C ARG A 56 -3.04 8.22 11.15
N SER A 57 -2.98 8.02 9.85
CA SER A 57 -1.74 8.02 9.09
C SER A 57 -1.90 8.92 7.86
N VAL A 58 -0.84 9.66 7.52
CA VAL A 58 -0.83 10.51 6.33
C VAL A 58 0.29 10.07 5.40
N THR A 59 0.07 10.23 4.10
CA THR A 59 1.06 9.91 3.09
C THR A 59 2.09 11.04 3.01
N ALA A 60 3.35 10.74 3.30
CA ALA A 60 4.45 11.71 3.18
C ALA A 60 5.11 11.65 1.82
N GLY A 61 5.09 10.50 1.17
CA GLY A 61 5.68 10.35 -0.16
C GLY A 61 5.35 9.02 -0.80
N MET A 62 5.47 8.99 -2.11
CA MET A 62 5.33 7.78 -2.90
C MET A 62 6.56 7.67 -3.79
N ASP A 63 7.20 6.52 -3.76
CA ASP A 63 8.34 6.24 -4.60
C ASP A 63 7.93 6.13 -6.06
N ARG A 64 8.93 6.19 -6.94
CA ARG A 64 8.71 6.02 -8.38
C ARG A 64 7.89 4.76 -8.65
N MET A 65 6.81 4.94 -9.42
CA MET A 65 5.94 3.87 -9.85
C MET A 65 6.09 3.67 -11.35
N THR A 66 6.38 2.44 -11.76
CA THR A 66 6.46 2.06 -13.16
C THR A 66 5.25 1.23 -13.51
N PHE A 67 4.55 1.62 -14.56
CA PHE A 67 3.40 0.87 -15.10
C PHE A 67 3.93 -0.10 -16.14
N ILE A 68 4.04 -1.38 -15.77
CA ILE A 68 4.60 -2.44 -16.61
C ILE A 68 3.66 -2.78 -17.74
N GLU A 69 2.37 -2.82 -17.44
CA GLU A 69 1.31 -3.11 -18.40
C GLU A 69 0.10 -2.23 -18.15
N PRO A 70 -0.67 -1.89 -19.20
CA PRO A 70 -1.91 -1.13 -19.03
C PRO A 70 -2.98 -1.95 -18.33
N VAL A 71 -3.87 -1.25 -17.64
CA VAL A 71 -5.09 -1.82 -17.06
C VAL A 71 -6.26 -1.40 -17.95
N TRP A 72 -7.10 -2.35 -18.31
CA TRP A 72 -8.22 -2.09 -19.22
C TRP A 72 -9.54 -1.93 -18.49
N VAL A 73 -10.44 -1.14 -19.07
CA VAL A 73 -11.84 -1.06 -18.61
C VAL A 73 -12.43 -2.47 -18.59
N GLY A 74 -13.15 -2.80 -17.52
CA GLY A 74 -13.75 -4.12 -17.35
C GLY A 74 -12.88 -5.09 -16.54
N GLU A 75 -11.61 -4.78 -16.35
CA GLU A 75 -10.76 -5.61 -15.48
C GLU A 75 -10.97 -5.29 -14.01
N LEU A 76 -10.72 -6.27 -13.15
CA LEU A 76 -10.64 -6.06 -11.70
C LEU A 76 -9.24 -5.60 -11.35
N LEU A 77 -9.15 -4.48 -10.65
CA LEU A 77 -7.87 -3.99 -10.14
C LEU A 77 -7.74 -4.37 -8.69
N ARG A 78 -6.70 -5.14 -8.37
CA ARG A 78 -6.41 -5.59 -7.00
C ARG A 78 -5.14 -4.93 -6.52
N CYS A 79 -5.20 -4.28 -5.36
CA CYS A 79 -4.03 -3.70 -4.73
C CYS A 79 -3.85 -4.29 -3.34
N ARG A 80 -2.68 -4.88 -3.09
CA ARG A 80 -2.30 -5.42 -1.79
C ARG A 80 -1.18 -4.59 -1.20
N ALA A 81 -1.29 -4.28 0.08
CA ALA A 81 -0.26 -3.53 0.78
C ALA A 81 0.09 -4.17 2.12
N THR A 82 1.34 -3.96 2.54
CA THR A 82 1.87 -4.46 3.81
C THR A 82 2.92 -3.47 4.31
N VAL A 83 2.98 -3.24 5.61
CA VAL A 83 4.08 -2.46 6.20
C VAL A 83 5.35 -3.29 6.18
N ASN A 84 6.40 -2.76 5.57
CA ASN A 84 7.69 -3.44 5.38
C ASN A 84 8.73 -3.04 6.42
N ALA A 85 8.69 -1.79 6.88
CA ALA A 85 9.66 -1.24 7.84
C ALA A 85 9.04 -0.08 8.59
N VAL A 86 9.56 0.19 9.79
CA VAL A 86 9.13 1.32 10.61
C VAL A 86 10.34 2.06 11.14
N TRP A 87 10.16 3.36 11.34
CA TRP A 87 11.10 4.23 12.03
C TRP A 87 10.36 4.85 13.22
N ARG A 88 10.87 5.93 13.78
CA ARG A 88 10.26 6.48 15.00
C ARG A 88 8.78 6.87 14.82
N THR A 89 8.45 7.62 13.77
CA THR A 89 7.09 8.10 13.50
C THR A 89 6.58 7.72 12.12
N SER A 90 7.40 7.08 11.31
CA SER A 90 7.08 6.76 9.93
C SER A 90 7.14 5.26 9.66
N MET A 91 6.50 4.88 8.57
CA MET A 91 6.41 3.50 8.12
C MET A 91 6.57 3.48 6.60
N GLU A 92 7.16 2.41 6.08
CA GLU A 92 7.08 2.15 4.66
C GLU A 92 6.06 1.06 4.41
N ALA A 93 5.09 1.32 3.53
CA ALA A 93 4.15 0.32 3.05
C ALA A 93 4.43 0.04 1.59
N GLY A 94 4.60 -1.23 1.25
CA GLY A 94 4.71 -1.68 -0.13
C GLY A 94 3.34 -2.02 -0.67
N ALA A 95 3.07 -1.61 -1.91
CA ALA A 95 1.80 -1.87 -2.61
C ALA A 95 2.07 -2.58 -3.93
N ARG A 96 1.39 -3.71 -4.13
CA ARG A 96 1.46 -4.50 -5.36
C ARG A 96 0.11 -4.47 -6.06
N VAL A 97 0.13 -4.12 -7.34
CA VAL A 97 -1.08 -4.01 -8.15
C VAL A 97 -1.14 -5.11 -9.20
N GLU A 98 -2.28 -5.77 -9.25
CA GLU A 98 -2.57 -6.81 -10.23
C GLU A 98 -3.88 -6.48 -10.95
N ALA A 99 -3.96 -6.77 -12.23
CA ALA A 99 -5.19 -6.70 -13.01
C ALA A 99 -5.68 -8.11 -13.31
N GLU A 100 -6.95 -8.35 -13.08
CA GLU A 100 -7.58 -9.64 -13.33
C GLU A 100 -8.63 -9.52 -14.39
N ASN A 101 -8.57 -10.38 -15.41
CA ASN A 101 -9.68 -10.57 -16.33
C ASN A 101 -10.67 -11.52 -15.66
N ALA A 102 -11.81 -10.99 -15.23
CA ALA A 102 -12.79 -11.77 -14.46
C ALA A 102 -13.42 -12.91 -15.28
N VAL A 103 -13.42 -12.80 -16.62
CA VAL A 103 -13.98 -13.83 -17.50
C VAL A 103 -13.05 -15.04 -17.61
N THR A 104 -11.76 -14.78 -17.81
CA THR A 104 -10.75 -15.86 -18.03
C THR A 104 -10.04 -16.27 -16.74
N GLY A 105 -10.06 -15.41 -15.70
CA GLY A 105 -9.30 -15.62 -14.48
C GLY A 105 -7.82 -15.27 -14.61
N GLU A 106 -7.38 -14.77 -15.78
CA GLU A 106 -5.98 -14.38 -15.97
C GLU A 106 -5.64 -13.18 -15.09
N VAL A 107 -4.51 -13.28 -14.35
CA VAL A 107 -4.01 -12.24 -13.46
C VAL A 107 -2.64 -11.78 -13.95
N ARG A 108 -2.45 -10.45 -14.04
CA ARG A 108 -1.19 -9.84 -14.47
C ARG A 108 -0.69 -8.87 -13.41
N HIS A 109 0.60 -8.90 -13.10
CA HIS A 109 1.23 -7.86 -12.29
C HIS A 109 1.44 -6.63 -13.16
N THR A 110 0.81 -5.52 -12.78
CA THR A 110 0.85 -4.28 -13.58
C THR A 110 1.77 -3.22 -13.02
N SER A 111 1.92 -3.16 -11.70
CA SER A 111 2.77 -2.16 -11.05
C SER A 111 3.02 -2.48 -9.59
N SER A 112 4.04 -1.82 -9.04
CA SER A 112 4.34 -1.85 -7.60
C SER A 112 4.93 -0.51 -7.21
N THR A 113 4.74 -0.12 -5.96
CA THR A 113 5.33 1.09 -5.41
C THR A 113 5.49 0.97 -3.91
N TYR A 114 6.24 1.91 -3.33
CA TYR A 114 6.44 2.01 -1.88
C TYR A 114 6.01 3.39 -1.44
N LEU A 115 5.31 3.47 -0.33
CA LEU A 115 4.82 4.72 0.22
C LEU A 115 5.39 4.93 1.62
N THR A 116 5.79 6.16 1.91
CA THR A 116 6.17 6.57 3.25
C THR A 116 4.95 7.15 3.94
N MET A 117 4.55 6.54 5.04
CA MET A 117 3.39 6.93 5.83
C MET A 117 3.85 7.44 7.19
N VAL A 118 3.20 8.46 7.70
CA VAL A 118 3.53 9.05 9.02
C VAL A 118 2.31 8.96 9.92
N ALA A 119 2.51 8.37 11.10
CA ALA A 119 1.46 8.33 12.12
C ALA A 119 1.29 9.70 12.76
N VAL A 120 0.06 10.17 12.86
CA VAL A 120 -0.24 11.50 13.41
C VAL A 120 -1.41 11.42 14.39
N ASP A 121 -1.44 12.36 15.33
CA ASP A 121 -2.58 12.54 16.22
C ASP A 121 -3.68 13.37 15.53
N GLU A 122 -4.74 13.70 16.27
CA GLU A 122 -5.85 14.48 15.74
C GLU A 122 -5.44 15.87 15.27
N GLY A 123 -4.41 16.45 15.87
CA GLY A 123 -3.86 17.74 15.48
C GLY A 123 -2.86 17.70 14.33
N GLY A 124 -2.56 16.49 13.81
CA GLY A 124 -1.59 16.31 12.73
C GLY A 124 -0.14 16.23 13.19
N THR A 125 0.10 16.10 14.48
CA THR A 125 1.46 15.97 15.02
C THR A 125 1.94 14.54 14.90
N PRO A 126 3.16 14.29 14.34
CA PRO A 126 3.71 12.94 14.24
C PRO A 126 3.84 12.27 15.61
N LYS A 127 3.51 10.97 15.63
CA LYS A 127 3.53 10.15 16.85
C LYS A 127 4.32 8.87 16.64
N PRO A 128 4.97 8.35 17.69
CA PRO A 128 5.71 7.09 17.58
C PRO A 128 4.83 5.92 17.17
N VAL A 129 5.37 5.07 16.31
CA VAL A 129 4.70 3.86 15.83
C VAL A 129 5.20 2.64 16.63
N PRO A 130 4.38 1.58 16.75
CA PRO A 130 4.83 0.34 17.36
C PRO A 130 5.98 -0.28 16.57
N PRO A 131 6.90 -0.99 17.23
CA PRO A 131 7.90 -1.78 16.51
C PRO A 131 7.26 -2.80 15.59
N LEU A 132 7.94 -3.11 14.49
CA LEU A 132 7.49 -4.09 13.51
C LEU A 132 8.18 -5.42 13.73
N VAL A 133 7.39 -6.49 13.80
CA VAL A 133 7.88 -7.86 13.82
C VAL A 133 7.74 -8.45 12.43
N VAL A 134 8.86 -8.85 11.85
CA VAL A 134 8.88 -9.52 10.53
C VAL A 134 9.15 -11.00 10.74
N GLU A 135 8.46 -11.83 9.95
CA GLU A 135 8.52 -13.28 10.04
C GLU A 135 8.74 -13.87 8.65
N GLY A 136 9.76 -14.69 8.52
CA GLY A 136 10.08 -15.36 7.27
C GLY A 136 10.92 -14.53 6.31
N ALA A 137 11.49 -15.22 5.33
CA ALA A 137 12.49 -14.66 4.41
C ALA A 137 11.97 -13.49 3.59
N THR A 138 10.71 -13.55 3.15
CA THR A 138 10.12 -12.49 2.33
C THR A 138 9.97 -11.18 3.10
N GLU A 139 9.46 -11.24 4.32
CA GLU A 139 9.28 -10.05 5.15
C GLU A 139 10.62 -9.47 5.58
N GLU A 140 11.58 -10.32 5.93
CA GLU A 140 12.94 -9.91 6.28
C GLU A 140 13.64 -9.21 5.12
N ARG A 141 13.49 -9.73 3.91
CA ARG A 141 14.03 -9.11 2.70
C ARG A 141 13.41 -7.73 2.45
N ARG A 142 12.09 -7.62 2.56
CA ARG A 142 11.39 -6.35 2.37
C ARG A 142 11.84 -5.30 3.38
N GLN A 143 12.07 -5.70 4.62
CA GLN A 143 12.57 -4.80 5.65
C GLN A 143 13.98 -4.30 5.31
N ARG A 144 14.88 -5.20 4.88
CA ARG A 144 16.23 -4.81 4.48
C ARG A 144 16.23 -3.87 3.28
N GLU A 145 15.40 -4.12 2.28
CA GLU A 145 15.30 -3.28 1.07
C GLU A 145 14.73 -1.90 1.36
N ALA A 146 13.91 -1.77 2.40
CA ALA A 146 13.33 -0.50 2.84
C ALA A 146 14.34 0.39 3.58
N GLU A 147 15.32 -0.21 4.24
CA GLU A 147 16.38 0.49 4.96
C GLU A 147 17.50 0.94 3.99
#